data_e85bfcd9843352a6093518975be4832c
#
_entry.id   e85bfcd9843352a6093518975be4832c
#
_cell.length_a   1.000
_cell.length_b   1.000
_cell.length_c   1.000
_cell.angle_alpha   90.00
_cell.angle_beta   90.00
_cell.angle_gamma   90.00
#
_symmetry.space_group_name_H-M   'P 1'
#
loop_
_entity.id
_entity.type
_entity.pdbx_description
1 polymer ?
#
loop_
_entity_poly.entity_id
_entity_poly.type
_entity_poly.pdbx_seq_one_letter_code
_entity_poly.pdbx_strand_id
1 'polypeptide(L)'
;VKQTTIEIPEFLDIVELLGTKDAYLNMIKRDTDCKMSVRGDQIDVFGSDIEVDRICAVFDRMMQITAAKQGLTTTDVALFLKQSREGSIYIPEEDNVILKYGKKEIRTKTAGQTRYLQSLRDNDITICTAPPGASKTFTAVAYGLNMLINREIDNIIITRPLVEAGGEKIGAEPGDMNTKLTNWMLPCLDVFERVLGKEQLQSHIDKDKIRMIALGRMRGLSFYRSFVIADEMQNSSIVLAKLVATRIGEQSKICIIGDPAQKDSDRRSGLDYLEHACKNIDGVGVVKMGNEDVVRHPIITKLLDAFDKEDKRINNSDQF
;
A
#
# COMPACT_ATOMS: atom_id res chain seq x y z
N VAL A 1 -10.57 35.58 11.64
CA VAL A 1 -10.00 35.54 10.25
C VAL A 1 -8.52 35.78 10.39
N LYS A 2 -7.71 34.85 9.88
CA LYS A 2 -6.25 34.86 9.97
C LYS A 2 -5.64 35.08 8.58
N GLN A 3 -4.55 35.82 8.55
CA GLN A 3 -3.68 35.91 7.38
C GLN A 3 -2.30 35.41 7.81
N THR A 4 -1.70 34.53 7.01
CA THR A 4 -0.35 34.02 7.23
C THR A 4 0.38 33.99 5.91
N THR A 5 1.66 34.35 5.92
CA THR A 5 2.56 34.20 4.78
C THR A 5 3.47 33.01 5.03
N ILE A 6 3.49 32.06 4.13
CA ILE A 6 4.38 30.91 4.12
C ILE A 6 5.58 31.30 3.26
N GLU A 7 6.77 31.28 3.85
CA GLU A 7 8.03 31.53 3.14
C GLU A 7 8.57 30.21 2.58
N ILE A 8 8.88 30.20 1.28
CA ILE A 8 9.49 29.06 0.61
C ILE A 8 11.00 29.25 0.67
N PRO A 9 11.76 28.35 1.33
CA PRO A 9 13.21 28.45 1.36
C PRO A 9 13.84 28.49 -0.03
N GLU A 10 14.83 29.35 -0.26
CA GLU A 10 15.52 29.57 -1.55
C GLU A 10 16.09 28.28 -2.18
N PHE A 11 16.43 27.26 -1.34
CA PHE A 11 16.96 25.99 -1.83
C PHE A 11 15.88 25.04 -2.36
N LEU A 12 14.58 25.37 -2.21
CA LEU A 12 13.49 24.57 -2.74
C LEU A 12 13.07 25.05 -4.14
N ASP A 13 12.87 24.09 -5.04
CA ASP A 13 12.29 24.38 -6.35
C ASP A 13 10.77 24.61 -6.21
N ILE A 14 10.32 25.83 -6.48
CA ILE A 14 8.92 26.20 -6.38
C ILE A 14 8.04 25.41 -7.37
N VAL A 15 8.57 25.03 -8.53
CA VAL A 15 7.84 24.24 -9.53
C VAL A 15 7.65 22.82 -9.02
N GLU A 16 8.64 22.25 -8.34
CA GLU A 16 8.52 20.94 -7.69
C GLU A 16 7.52 21.00 -6.53
N LEU A 17 7.53 22.09 -5.73
CA LEU A 17 6.64 22.27 -4.59
C LEU A 17 5.18 22.48 -5.01
N LEU A 18 4.91 23.36 -6.00
CA LEU A 18 3.55 23.70 -6.41
C LEU A 18 3.01 22.80 -7.53
N GLY A 19 3.86 21.97 -8.11
CA GLY A 19 3.55 21.09 -9.22
C GLY A 19 3.56 21.80 -10.57
N THR A 20 3.75 21.06 -11.64
CA THR A 20 3.73 21.60 -13.01
C THR A 20 2.40 22.31 -13.27
N LYS A 21 2.47 23.58 -13.74
CA LYS A 21 1.28 24.44 -13.94
C LYS A 21 0.44 24.62 -12.67
N ASP A 22 1.09 24.72 -11.52
CA ASP A 22 0.45 24.88 -10.21
C ASP A 22 -0.56 23.78 -9.86
N ALA A 23 -0.32 22.55 -10.33
CA ALA A 23 -1.27 21.45 -10.17
C ALA A 23 -1.58 21.18 -8.69
N TYR A 24 -0.56 21.17 -7.83
CA TYR A 24 -0.72 20.92 -6.39
C TYR A 24 -1.37 22.13 -5.69
N LEU A 25 -0.95 23.35 -6.02
CA LEU A 25 -1.59 24.56 -5.52
C LEU A 25 -3.08 24.60 -5.87
N ASN A 26 -3.43 24.24 -7.11
CA ASN A 26 -4.83 24.20 -7.55
C ASN A 26 -5.63 23.09 -6.83
N MET A 27 -5.02 21.98 -6.47
CA MET A 27 -5.65 20.96 -5.63
C MET A 27 -5.99 21.52 -4.25
N ILE A 28 -5.01 22.18 -3.62
CA ILE A 28 -5.19 22.80 -2.30
C ILE A 28 -6.29 23.87 -2.35
N LYS A 29 -6.27 24.76 -3.36
CA LYS A 29 -7.29 25.79 -3.54
C LYS A 29 -8.71 25.24 -3.68
N ARG A 30 -8.88 24.05 -4.24
CA ARG A 30 -10.19 23.40 -4.38
C ARG A 30 -10.64 22.68 -3.10
N ASP A 31 -9.72 22.47 -2.19
CA ASP A 31 -9.94 21.71 -0.93
C ASP A 31 -10.32 22.60 0.25
N THR A 32 -10.16 23.91 0.12
CA THR A 32 -10.36 24.90 1.19
C THR A 32 -11.07 26.14 0.70
N ASP A 33 -11.74 26.83 1.61
CA ASP A 33 -12.31 28.16 1.36
C ASP A 33 -11.27 29.29 1.55
N CYS A 34 -10.02 28.98 1.90
CA CYS A 34 -8.97 29.98 2.02
C CYS A 34 -8.65 30.61 0.66
N LYS A 35 -8.46 31.91 0.67
CA LYS A 35 -7.89 32.63 -0.48
C LYS A 35 -6.37 32.52 -0.42
N MET A 36 -5.76 32.19 -1.54
CA MET A 36 -4.30 32.03 -1.64
C MET A 36 -3.74 32.79 -2.84
N SER A 37 -2.64 33.49 -2.61
CA SER A 37 -1.83 34.15 -3.66
C SER A 37 -0.37 33.76 -3.51
N VAL A 38 0.32 33.58 -4.64
CA VAL A 38 1.75 33.26 -4.69
C VAL A 38 2.47 34.46 -5.30
N ARG A 39 3.51 34.94 -4.64
CA ARG A 39 4.35 36.06 -5.08
C ARG A 39 5.81 35.74 -4.81
N GLY A 40 6.56 35.41 -5.85
CA GLY A 40 7.95 34.97 -5.70
C GLY A 40 8.04 33.71 -4.84
N ASP A 41 8.76 33.80 -3.75
CA ASP A 41 9.00 32.76 -2.75
C ASP A 41 7.99 32.76 -1.57
N GLN A 42 6.89 33.51 -1.70
CA GLN A 42 5.88 33.66 -0.64
C GLN A 42 4.50 33.19 -1.09
N ILE A 43 3.80 32.52 -0.19
CA ILE A 43 2.41 32.09 -0.34
C ILE A 43 1.59 32.77 0.75
N ASP A 44 0.75 33.71 0.38
CA ASP A 44 -0.20 34.33 1.32
C ASP A 44 -1.45 33.45 1.39
N VAL A 45 -1.86 33.11 2.62
CA VAL A 45 -3.05 32.34 2.93
C VAL A 45 -3.96 33.17 3.83
N PHE A 46 -5.22 33.33 3.43
CA PHE A 46 -6.23 34.12 4.16
C PHE A 46 -7.52 33.32 4.31
N GLY A 47 -8.03 33.18 5.53
CA GLY A 47 -9.24 32.42 5.82
C GLY A 47 -9.59 32.37 7.31
N SER A 48 -10.38 31.37 7.72
CA SER A 48 -10.60 31.09 9.13
C SER A 48 -9.30 30.58 9.79
N ASP A 49 -9.15 30.79 11.10
CA ASP A 49 -7.93 30.41 11.82
C ASP A 49 -7.63 28.91 11.68
N ILE A 50 -8.65 28.06 11.82
CA ILE A 50 -8.55 26.60 11.70
C ILE A 50 -8.09 26.18 10.28
N GLU A 51 -8.71 26.77 9.24
CA GLU A 51 -8.37 26.45 7.84
C GLU A 51 -6.98 26.94 7.46
N VAL A 52 -6.59 28.13 7.91
CA VAL A 52 -5.25 28.65 7.65
C VAL A 52 -4.18 27.74 8.29
N ASP A 53 -4.37 27.34 9.55
CA ASP A 53 -3.43 26.44 10.24
C ASP A 53 -3.36 25.06 9.55
N ARG A 54 -4.50 24.55 9.11
CA ARG A 54 -4.59 23.31 8.36
C ARG A 54 -3.78 23.37 7.05
N ILE A 55 -3.95 24.43 6.29
CA ILE A 55 -3.25 24.60 5.01
C ILE A 55 -1.75 24.86 5.21
N CYS A 56 -1.37 25.61 6.23
CA CYS A 56 0.04 25.77 6.58
C CYS A 56 0.70 24.42 6.87
N ALA A 57 0.07 23.55 7.64
CA ALA A 57 0.59 22.20 7.92
C ALA A 57 0.74 21.34 6.64
N VAL A 58 -0.16 21.48 5.66
CA VAL A 58 -0.04 20.81 4.36
C VAL A 58 1.21 21.31 3.62
N PHE A 59 1.41 22.63 3.52
CA PHE A 59 2.60 23.18 2.85
C PHE A 59 3.88 22.82 3.58
N ASP A 60 3.91 22.85 4.91
CA ASP A 60 5.08 22.43 5.70
C ASP A 60 5.47 20.98 5.36
N ARG A 61 4.49 20.09 5.25
CA ARG A 61 4.74 18.70 4.88
C ARG A 61 5.24 18.56 3.44
N MET A 62 4.66 19.31 2.50
CA MET A 62 5.11 19.34 1.12
C MET A 62 6.56 19.83 1.02
N MET A 63 6.92 20.90 1.73
CA MET A 63 8.28 21.44 1.78
C MET A 63 9.29 20.43 2.33
N GLN A 64 8.94 19.68 3.39
CA GLN A 64 9.80 18.62 3.93
C GLN A 64 10.12 17.53 2.89
N ILE A 65 9.13 17.09 2.11
CA ILE A 65 9.33 16.07 1.07
C ILE A 65 10.17 16.60 -0.08
N THR A 66 9.89 17.83 -0.53
CA THR A 66 10.67 18.48 -1.59
C THR A 66 12.12 18.70 -1.15
N ALA A 67 12.36 19.15 0.09
CA ALA A 67 13.69 19.30 0.67
C ALA A 67 14.46 17.96 0.72
N ALA A 68 13.77 16.88 1.04
CA ALA A 68 14.36 15.53 1.05
C ALA A 68 14.57 14.94 -0.36
N LYS A 69 14.21 15.65 -1.43
CA LYS A 69 14.27 15.20 -2.84
C LYS A 69 13.58 13.85 -3.10
N GLN A 70 12.47 13.61 -2.41
CA GLN A 70 11.71 12.35 -2.50
C GLN A 70 10.69 12.32 -3.64
N GLY A 71 10.56 13.43 -4.38
CA GLY A 71 9.60 13.55 -5.48
C GLY A 71 8.15 13.60 -5.00
N LEU A 72 7.62 14.82 -4.81
CA LEU A 72 6.23 15.03 -4.42
C LEU A 72 5.27 14.60 -5.54
N THR A 73 4.18 13.91 -5.19
CA THR A 73 3.18 13.44 -6.14
C THR A 73 1.78 13.98 -5.82
N THR A 74 0.90 13.99 -6.82
CA THR A 74 -0.54 14.31 -6.65
C THR A 74 -1.19 13.48 -5.53
N THR A 75 -0.79 12.21 -5.41
CA THR A 75 -1.29 11.30 -4.37
C THR A 75 -0.83 11.72 -2.98
N ASP A 76 0.40 12.21 -2.84
CA ASP A 76 0.92 12.70 -1.56
C ASP A 76 0.15 13.94 -1.10
N VAL A 77 -0.05 14.90 -2.00
CA VAL A 77 -0.83 16.12 -1.69
C VAL A 77 -2.26 15.77 -1.29
N ALA A 78 -2.91 14.86 -2.02
CA ALA A 78 -4.25 14.38 -1.67
C ALA A 78 -4.31 13.70 -0.29
N LEU A 79 -3.29 12.91 0.04
CA LEU A 79 -3.16 12.26 1.35
C LEU A 79 -3.02 13.31 2.46
N PHE A 80 -2.15 14.32 2.28
CA PHE A 80 -1.95 15.37 3.29
C PHE A 80 -3.22 16.20 3.51
N LEU A 81 -3.95 16.54 2.44
CA LEU A 81 -5.24 17.21 2.53
C LEU A 81 -6.26 16.36 3.30
N LYS A 82 -6.32 15.06 3.08
CA LYS A 82 -7.16 14.13 3.83
C LYS A 82 -6.77 14.09 5.30
N GLN A 83 -5.50 13.82 5.61
CA GLN A 83 -4.99 13.73 6.97
C GLN A 83 -5.17 15.04 7.75
N SER A 84 -4.98 16.19 7.09
CA SER A 84 -5.18 17.51 7.71
C SER A 84 -6.62 17.75 8.14
N ARG A 85 -7.61 17.22 7.43
CA ARG A 85 -9.04 17.26 7.83
C ARG A 85 -9.33 16.34 9.03
N GLU A 86 -8.59 15.25 9.16
CA GLU A 86 -8.70 14.29 10.26
C GLU A 86 -7.94 14.75 11.53
N GLY A 87 -7.29 15.93 11.47
CA GLY A 87 -6.70 16.61 12.63
C GLY A 87 -5.19 16.49 12.77
N SER A 88 -4.52 15.63 11.99
CA SER A 88 -3.04 15.56 11.99
C SER A 88 -2.48 14.95 10.72
N ILE A 89 -1.42 15.56 10.18
CA ILE A 89 -0.66 15.01 9.08
C ILE A 89 0.39 14.05 9.65
N TYR A 90 0.40 12.82 9.12
CA TYR A 90 1.40 11.82 9.52
C TYR A 90 2.80 12.22 9.03
N ILE A 91 3.74 12.31 9.95
CA ILE A 91 5.16 12.56 9.68
C ILE A 91 5.94 11.26 9.99
N PRO A 92 6.50 10.57 8.96
CA PRO A 92 7.29 9.37 9.20
C PRO A 92 8.59 9.70 9.95
N GLU A 93 8.90 8.92 10.96
CA GLU A 93 10.17 8.93 11.69
C GLU A 93 11.28 8.25 10.86
N GLU A 94 12.54 8.34 11.33
CA GLU A 94 13.66 7.70 10.63
C GLU A 94 13.49 6.18 10.49
N ASP A 95 12.91 5.52 11.48
CA ASP A 95 12.65 4.08 11.49
C ASP A 95 11.56 3.61 10.51
N ASN A 96 10.88 4.54 9.86
CA ASN A 96 9.78 4.24 8.94
C ASN A 96 10.23 4.00 7.50
N VAL A 97 11.53 3.86 7.26
CA VAL A 97 12.10 3.42 5.99
C VAL A 97 11.85 1.92 5.82
N ILE A 98 11.17 1.57 4.73
CA ILE A 98 10.91 0.18 4.35
C ILE A 98 12.09 -0.38 3.56
N LEU A 99 12.58 0.41 2.61
CA LEU A 99 13.64 0.00 1.68
C LEU A 99 14.46 1.21 1.22
N LYS A 100 15.79 1.04 1.17
CA LYS A 100 16.71 1.92 0.41
C LYS A 100 17.29 1.13 -0.75
N TYR A 101 17.05 1.58 -1.98
CA TYR A 101 17.54 0.93 -3.20
C TYR A 101 18.07 1.95 -4.20
N GLY A 102 19.38 2.02 -4.34
CA GLY A 102 20.05 3.06 -5.12
C GLY A 102 19.75 4.46 -4.56
N LYS A 103 19.15 5.30 -5.39
CA LYS A 103 18.68 6.64 -4.97
C LYS A 103 17.24 6.65 -4.47
N LYS A 104 16.53 5.52 -4.55
CA LYS A 104 15.15 5.39 -4.09
C LYS A 104 15.11 5.07 -2.60
N GLU A 105 14.29 5.80 -1.88
CA GLU A 105 13.96 5.53 -0.50
C GLU A 105 12.44 5.38 -0.38
N ILE A 106 11.99 4.23 0.10
CA ILE A 106 10.58 3.91 0.29
C ILE A 106 10.29 3.97 1.78
N ARG A 107 9.31 4.81 2.16
CA ARG A 107 8.85 5.01 3.53
C ARG A 107 7.37 4.71 3.67
N THR A 108 6.93 4.46 4.89
CA THR A 108 5.49 4.44 5.20
C THR A 108 4.90 5.85 5.06
N LYS A 109 3.62 5.91 4.67
CA LYS A 109 2.89 7.18 4.44
C LYS A 109 1.75 7.39 5.44
N THR A 110 1.43 6.38 6.24
CA THR A 110 0.36 6.42 7.24
C THR A 110 0.75 5.67 8.50
N ALA A 111 0.07 5.97 9.60
CA ALA A 111 0.28 5.28 10.87
C ALA A 111 -0.03 3.78 10.79
N GLY A 112 -1.05 3.38 10.01
CA GLY A 112 -1.36 1.97 9.79
C GLY A 112 -0.27 1.23 9.03
N GLN A 113 0.30 1.87 7.99
CA GLN A 113 1.45 1.29 7.28
C GLN A 113 2.68 1.15 8.20
N THR A 114 2.88 2.07 9.15
CA THR A 114 3.96 1.97 10.13
C THR A 114 3.74 0.81 11.08
N ARG A 115 2.53 0.64 11.63
CA ARG A 115 2.20 -0.53 12.45
C ARG A 115 2.39 -1.84 11.69
N TYR A 116 2.05 -1.84 10.41
CA TYR A 116 2.25 -3.02 9.55
C TYR A 116 3.74 -3.31 9.32
N LEU A 117 4.55 -2.30 9.01
CA LEU A 117 6.01 -2.46 8.88
C LEU A 117 6.64 -2.97 10.18
N GLN A 118 6.22 -2.42 11.34
CA GLN A 118 6.71 -2.86 12.63
C GLN A 118 6.34 -4.34 12.90
N SER A 119 5.11 -4.73 12.58
CA SER A 119 4.69 -6.12 12.69
C SER A 119 5.53 -7.07 11.81
N LEU A 120 5.88 -6.66 10.58
CA LEU A 120 6.77 -7.45 9.70
C LEU A 120 8.17 -7.61 10.29
N ARG A 121 8.67 -6.63 11.02
CA ARG A 121 9.99 -6.68 11.69
C ARG A 121 9.98 -7.59 12.90
N ASP A 122 8.98 -7.45 13.76
CA ASP A 122 8.96 -8.04 15.10
C ASP A 122 8.45 -9.48 15.12
N ASN A 123 7.68 -9.90 14.10
CA ASN A 123 7.04 -11.21 14.10
C ASN A 123 7.55 -12.10 12.99
N ASP A 124 7.45 -13.40 13.20
CA ASP A 124 7.73 -14.43 12.19
C ASP A 124 6.59 -14.54 11.17
N ILE A 125 5.35 -14.35 11.64
CA ILE A 125 4.16 -14.34 10.80
C ILE A 125 3.43 -13.01 11.00
N THR A 126 3.12 -12.31 9.92
CA THR A 126 2.28 -11.12 9.95
C THR A 126 1.03 -11.34 9.13
N ILE A 127 -0.14 -11.16 9.75
CA ILE A 127 -1.45 -11.18 9.09
C ILE A 127 -1.93 -9.73 9.00
N CYS A 128 -2.12 -9.22 7.79
CA CYS A 128 -2.56 -7.84 7.59
C CYS A 128 -3.84 -7.77 6.75
N THR A 129 -4.89 -7.21 7.33
CA THR A 129 -6.14 -6.92 6.65
C THR A 129 -6.27 -5.43 6.41
N ALA A 130 -6.66 -5.05 5.20
CA ALA A 130 -6.83 -3.64 4.83
C ALA A 130 -7.67 -3.45 3.58
N PRO A 131 -8.32 -2.28 3.40
CA PRO A 131 -9.02 -1.95 2.17
C PRO A 131 -8.06 -1.83 0.98
N PRO A 132 -8.59 -1.84 -0.26
CA PRO A 132 -7.78 -1.66 -1.46
C PRO A 132 -7.12 -0.29 -1.47
N GLY A 133 -5.83 -0.23 -1.85
CA GLY A 133 -5.06 1.01 -1.88
C GLY A 133 -4.36 1.40 -0.57
N ALA A 134 -4.51 0.62 0.50
CA ALA A 134 -3.73 0.82 1.74
C ALA A 134 -2.27 0.34 1.63
N SER A 135 -1.81 -0.02 0.43
CA SER A 135 -0.41 -0.43 0.13
C SER A 135 0.04 -1.74 0.80
N LYS A 136 -0.86 -2.69 1.08
CA LYS A 136 -0.54 -4.00 1.69
C LYS A 136 0.59 -4.73 0.93
N THR A 137 0.33 -5.04 -0.34
CA THR A 137 1.24 -5.77 -1.21
C THR A 137 2.53 -4.99 -1.46
N PHE A 138 2.42 -3.66 -1.66
CA PHE A 138 3.57 -2.79 -1.88
C PHE A 138 4.53 -2.79 -0.68
N THR A 139 4.02 -2.65 0.53
CA THR A 139 4.82 -2.67 1.77
C THR A 139 5.49 -4.02 1.99
N ALA A 140 4.75 -5.14 1.78
CA ALA A 140 5.31 -6.49 1.89
C ALA A 140 6.43 -6.74 0.88
N VAL A 141 6.23 -6.34 -0.39
CA VAL A 141 7.25 -6.46 -1.45
C VAL A 141 8.49 -5.63 -1.13
N ALA A 142 8.31 -4.36 -0.74
CA ALA A 142 9.43 -3.49 -0.40
C ALA A 142 10.22 -4.03 0.80
N TYR A 143 9.54 -4.53 1.83
CA TYR A 143 10.17 -5.15 2.99
C TYR A 143 10.92 -6.43 2.62
N GLY A 144 10.32 -7.33 1.84
CA GLY A 144 10.97 -8.54 1.34
C GLY A 144 12.22 -8.25 0.52
N LEU A 145 12.16 -7.21 -0.34
CA LEU A 145 13.33 -6.75 -1.10
C LEU A 145 14.42 -6.19 -0.18
N ASN A 146 14.06 -5.47 0.88
CA ASN A 146 15.03 -5.01 1.87
C ASN A 146 15.77 -6.18 2.53
N MET A 147 15.05 -7.21 2.97
CA MET A 147 15.64 -8.42 3.53
C MET A 147 16.55 -9.15 2.53
N LEU A 148 16.11 -9.27 1.26
CA LEU A 148 16.88 -9.93 0.20
C LEU A 148 18.18 -9.19 -0.12
N ILE A 149 18.14 -7.87 -0.21
CA ILE A 149 19.29 -7.00 -0.50
C ILE A 149 20.29 -7.04 0.67
N ASN A 150 19.80 -7.04 1.91
CA ASN A 150 20.62 -7.17 3.12
C ASN A 150 21.10 -8.60 3.39
N ARG A 151 20.73 -9.59 2.53
CA ARG A 151 21.11 -11.01 2.65
C ARG A 151 20.58 -11.68 3.93
N GLU A 152 19.51 -11.16 4.48
CA GLU A 152 18.81 -11.77 5.62
C GLU A 152 18.05 -13.02 5.17
N ILE A 153 17.61 -13.03 3.91
CA ILE A 153 16.94 -14.15 3.25
C ILE A 153 17.60 -14.47 1.90
N ASP A 154 17.34 -15.66 1.38
CA ASP A 154 17.85 -16.11 0.09
C ASP A 154 16.86 -15.90 -1.06
N ASN A 155 15.55 -15.93 -0.75
CA ASN A 155 14.52 -15.72 -1.77
C ASN A 155 13.22 -15.16 -1.19
N ILE A 156 12.43 -14.55 -2.08
CA ILE A 156 11.06 -14.11 -1.83
C ILE A 156 10.13 -15.05 -2.57
N ILE A 157 9.10 -15.55 -1.89
CA ILE A 157 8.11 -16.46 -2.46
C ILE A 157 6.76 -15.75 -2.49
N ILE A 158 6.15 -15.68 -3.68
CA ILE A 158 4.83 -15.08 -3.87
C ILE A 158 3.82 -16.17 -4.11
N THR A 159 2.69 -16.09 -3.43
CA THR A 159 1.55 -16.99 -3.64
C THR A 159 0.22 -16.24 -3.55
N ARG A 160 -0.76 -16.73 -4.29
CA ARG A 160 -2.16 -16.27 -4.25
C ARG A 160 -3.11 -17.45 -4.36
N PRO A 161 -4.32 -17.38 -3.77
CA PRO A 161 -5.37 -18.34 -4.08
C PRO A 161 -5.73 -18.25 -5.56
N LEU A 162 -5.84 -19.39 -6.23
CA LEU A 162 -6.32 -19.46 -7.61
C LEU A 162 -7.86 -19.42 -7.56
N VAL A 163 -8.43 -18.23 -7.57
CA VAL A 163 -9.88 -18.02 -7.61
C VAL A 163 -10.23 -17.32 -8.91
N GLU A 164 -11.24 -17.83 -9.58
CA GLU A 164 -11.76 -17.27 -10.82
C GLU A 164 -12.58 -16.02 -10.48
N ALA A 165 -12.07 -14.84 -10.86
CA ALA A 165 -12.81 -13.58 -10.69
C ALA A 165 -13.89 -13.46 -11.76
N GLY A 166 -15.13 -13.14 -11.33
CA GLY A 166 -16.23 -12.85 -12.28
C GLY A 166 -16.64 -13.98 -13.22
N GLY A 167 -16.30 -15.25 -12.92
CA GLY A 167 -16.63 -16.39 -13.76
C GLY A 167 -15.61 -16.69 -14.86
N GLU A 168 -14.51 -15.98 -14.94
CA GLU A 168 -13.40 -16.29 -15.85
C GLU A 168 -12.63 -17.52 -15.36
N LYS A 169 -12.57 -18.58 -16.20
CA LYS A 169 -11.88 -19.83 -15.84
C LYS A 169 -10.41 -19.78 -16.24
N ILE A 170 -9.50 -19.81 -15.27
CA ILE A 170 -8.05 -19.90 -15.52
C ILE A 170 -7.69 -21.08 -16.43
N GLY A 171 -8.48 -22.16 -16.40
CA GLY A 171 -8.33 -23.31 -17.28
C GLY A 171 -8.46 -22.99 -18.78
N ALA A 172 -9.16 -21.90 -19.13
CA ALA A 172 -9.39 -21.47 -20.51
C ALA A 172 -8.30 -20.59 -21.11
N GLU A 173 -7.38 -20.05 -20.27
CA GLU A 173 -6.26 -19.24 -20.79
C GLU A 173 -5.29 -20.12 -21.61
N PRO A 174 -4.83 -19.64 -22.79
CA PRO A 174 -3.78 -20.31 -23.54
C PRO A 174 -2.43 -20.19 -22.83
N GLY A 175 -1.59 -21.23 -22.94
CA GLY A 175 -0.24 -21.24 -22.39
C GLY A 175 0.05 -22.39 -21.43
N ASP A 176 1.32 -22.58 -21.14
CA ASP A 176 1.77 -23.54 -20.15
C ASP A 176 1.43 -23.07 -18.71
N MET A 177 1.61 -23.95 -17.74
CA MET A 177 1.29 -23.66 -16.34
C MET A 177 2.12 -22.50 -15.76
N ASN A 178 3.36 -22.32 -16.22
CA ASN A 178 4.23 -21.26 -15.73
C ASN A 178 3.78 -19.91 -16.28
N THR A 179 3.42 -19.82 -17.55
CA THR A 179 2.85 -18.61 -18.16
C THR A 179 1.55 -18.20 -17.46
N LYS A 180 0.63 -19.16 -17.22
CA LYS A 180 -0.61 -18.90 -16.48
C LYS A 180 -0.36 -18.41 -15.07
N LEU A 181 0.59 -19.01 -14.36
CA LEU A 181 0.95 -18.59 -13.01
C LEU A 181 1.56 -17.18 -13.01
N THR A 182 2.41 -16.87 -13.98
CA THR A 182 2.99 -15.52 -14.15
C THR A 182 1.90 -14.48 -14.36
N ASN A 183 0.95 -14.73 -15.28
CA ASN A 183 -0.18 -13.82 -15.52
C ASN A 183 -1.00 -13.60 -14.26
N TRP A 184 -1.25 -14.64 -13.48
CA TRP A 184 -1.97 -14.55 -12.20
C TRP A 184 -1.26 -13.72 -11.16
N MET A 185 0.08 -13.70 -11.19
CA MET A 185 0.92 -12.94 -10.25
C MET A 185 1.27 -11.54 -10.74
N LEU A 186 0.81 -11.13 -11.94
CA LEU A 186 1.13 -9.80 -12.51
C LEU A 186 0.93 -8.63 -11.53
N PRO A 187 -0.15 -8.56 -10.73
CA PRO A 187 -0.31 -7.45 -9.78
C PRO A 187 0.82 -7.36 -8.74
N CYS A 188 1.35 -8.50 -8.30
CA CYS A 188 2.51 -8.52 -7.40
C CYS A 188 3.81 -8.18 -8.15
N LEU A 189 3.99 -8.75 -9.35
CA LEU A 189 5.18 -8.51 -10.18
C LEU A 189 5.30 -7.05 -10.60
N ASP A 190 4.20 -6.37 -10.90
CA ASP A 190 4.17 -4.92 -11.17
C ASP A 190 4.77 -4.10 -10.02
N VAL A 191 4.51 -4.49 -8.76
CA VAL A 191 5.12 -3.83 -7.61
C VAL A 191 6.64 -4.04 -7.57
N PHE A 192 7.12 -5.26 -7.83
CA PHE A 192 8.55 -5.51 -7.93
C PHE A 192 9.19 -4.72 -9.07
N GLU A 193 8.54 -4.65 -10.23
CA GLU A 193 9.02 -3.91 -11.40
C GLU A 193 9.14 -2.41 -11.12
N ARG A 194 8.17 -1.82 -10.42
CA ARG A 194 8.21 -0.40 -10.00
C ARG A 194 9.42 -0.10 -9.10
N VAL A 195 9.82 -1.03 -8.27
CA VAL A 195 10.95 -0.87 -7.34
C VAL A 195 12.27 -1.14 -8.03
N LEU A 196 12.42 -2.30 -8.64
CA LEU A 196 13.67 -2.83 -9.20
C LEU A 196 13.94 -2.35 -10.64
N GLY A 197 12.88 -2.12 -11.43
CA GLY A 197 12.92 -2.07 -12.88
C GLY A 197 12.86 -3.46 -13.52
N LYS A 198 12.44 -3.50 -14.78
CA LYS A 198 12.14 -4.74 -15.51
C LYS A 198 13.32 -5.71 -15.61
N GLU A 199 14.50 -5.21 -15.95
CA GLU A 199 15.70 -6.05 -16.13
C GLU A 199 16.16 -6.72 -14.83
N GLN A 200 16.16 -5.96 -13.72
CA GLN A 200 16.53 -6.49 -12.41
C GLN A 200 15.50 -7.50 -11.89
N LEU A 201 14.21 -7.23 -12.08
CA LEU A 201 13.16 -8.18 -11.74
C LEU A 201 13.38 -9.50 -12.48
N GLN A 202 13.59 -9.45 -13.81
CA GLN A 202 13.82 -10.67 -14.60
C GLN A 202 15.05 -11.42 -14.11
N SER A 203 16.16 -10.73 -13.86
CA SER A 203 17.37 -11.35 -13.30
C SER A 203 17.13 -12.01 -11.95
N HIS A 204 16.26 -11.47 -11.08
CA HIS A 204 15.93 -12.08 -9.80
C HIS A 204 15.06 -13.32 -9.95
N ILE A 205 14.14 -13.32 -10.94
CA ILE A 205 13.31 -14.49 -11.28
C ILE A 205 14.19 -15.60 -11.84
N ASP A 206 15.06 -15.30 -12.82
CA ASP A 206 15.96 -16.28 -13.46
C ASP A 206 16.94 -16.94 -12.48
N LYS A 207 17.29 -16.23 -11.39
CA LYS A 207 18.17 -16.72 -10.31
C LYS A 207 17.41 -17.33 -9.14
N ASP A 208 16.11 -17.59 -9.28
CA ASP A 208 15.24 -18.11 -8.21
C ASP A 208 15.25 -17.26 -6.92
N LYS A 209 15.63 -15.97 -7.01
CA LYS A 209 15.55 -15.03 -5.88
C LYS A 209 14.12 -14.52 -5.65
N ILE A 210 13.30 -14.47 -6.69
CA ILE A 210 11.87 -14.21 -6.64
C ILE A 210 11.18 -15.39 -7.30
N ARG A 211 10.35 -16.11 -6.52
CA ARG A 211 9.69 -17.34 -6.94
C ARG A 211 8.17 -17.21 -6.81
N MET A 212 7.47 -17.71 -7.81
CA MET A 212 6.01 -17.79 -7.81
C MET A 212 5.58 -19.24 -7.58
N ILE A 213 4.78 -19.48 -6.55
CA ILE A 213 4.31 -20.85 -6.21
C ILE A 213 2.79 -20.79 -6.04
N ALA A 214 2.08 -21.63 -6.79
CA ALA A 214 0.63 -21.78 -6.58
C ALA A 214 0.34 -22.29 -5.17
N LEU A 215 -0.63 -21.68 -4.49
CA LEU A 215 -0.94 -21.94 -3.08
C LEU A 215 -1.12 -23.44 -2.77
N GLY A 216 -1.87 -24.14 -3.63
CA GLY A 216 -2.11 -25.58 -3.46
C GLY A 216 -0.85 -26.46 -3.61
N ARG A 217 0.18 -25.97 -4.30
CA ARG A 217 1.45 -26.70 -4.50
C ARG A 217 2.45 -26.54 -3.34
N MET A 218 2.12 -25.74 -2.34
CA MET A 218 2.97 -25.58 -1.15
C MET A 218 2.92 -26.78 -0.20
N ARG A 219 2.01 -27.74 -0.44
CA ARG A 219 1.90 -28.95 0.41
C ARG A 219 3.21 -29.75 0.39
N GLY A 220 3.74 -30.06 1.57
CA GLY A 220 5.01 -30.79 1.70
C GLY A 220 6.27 -29.94 1.59
N LEU A 221 6.15 -28.64 1.26
CA LEU A 221 7.28 -27.72 1.27
C LEU A 221 7.45 -27.10 2.66
N SER A 222 8.69 -26.73 2.98
CA SER A 222 9.04 -25.82 4.09
C SER A 222 10.01 -24.79 3.53
N PHE A 223 9.84 -23.55 3.93
CA PHE A 223 10.62 -22.44 3.38
C PHE A 223 11.64 -22.00 4.41
N TYR A 224 12.91 -22.04 4.03
CA TYR A 224 14.06 -21.66 4.85
C TYR A 224 14.68 -20.42 4.29
N ARG A 225 15.15 -19.51 5.13
CA ARG A 225 15.76 -18.23 4.72
C ARG A 225 14.95 -17.52 3.63
N SER A 226 13.62 -17.46 3.85
CA SER A 226 12.68 -17.01 2.82
C SER A 226 11.67 -16.03 3.40
N PHE A 227 11.24 -15.08 2.57
CA PHE A 227 10.08 -14.23 2.88
C PHE A 227 8.91 -14.64 1.99
N VAL A 228 7.85 -15.16 2.58
CA VAL A 228 6.66 -15.60 1.86
C VAL A 228 5.60 -14.50 1.88
N ILE A 229 5.13 -14.08 0.72
CA ILE A 229 4.02 -13.13 0.54
C ILE A 229 2.82 -13.92 0.02
N ALA A 230 1.82 -14.12 0.88
CA ALA A 230 0.54 -14.72 0.52
C ALA A 230 -0.50 -13.62 0.35
N ASP A 231 -0.78 -13.25 -0.90
CA ASP A 231 -1.66 -12.13 -1.27
C ASP A 231 -3.09 -12.60 -1.60
N GLU A 232 -4.08 -11.71 -1.48
CA GLU A 232 -5.51 -11.97 -1.75
C GLU A 232 -6.09 -13.15 -0.93
N MET A 233 -5.60 -13.33 0.29
CA MET A 233 -5.93 -14.50 1.12
C MET A 233 -7.37 -14.51 1.64
N GLN A 234 -8.16 -13.43 1.47
CA GLN A 234 -9.61 -13.44 1.71
C GLN A 234 -10.32 -14.46 0.83
N ASN A 235 -9.75 -14.77 -0.34
CA ASN A 235 -10.28 -15.76 -1.29
C ASN A 235 -9.77 -17.19 -1.03
N SER A 236 -8.96 -17.41 0.01
CA SER A 236 -8.51 -18.74 0.39
C SER A 236 -9.51 -19.48 1.24
N SER A 237 -9.54 -20.82 1.13
CA SER A 237 -10.22 -21.66 2.11
C SER A 237 -9.42 -21.74 3.41
N ILE A 238 -10.08 -22.11 4.53
CA ILE A 238 -9.42 -22.33 5.81
C ILE A 238 -8.28 -23.37 5.71
N VAL A 239 -8.46 -24.41 4.89
CA VAL A 239 -7.43 -25.44 4.67
C VAL A 239 -6.18 -24.87 4.02
N LEU A 240 -6.34 -24.01 2.99
CA LEU A 240 -5.22 -23.37 2.30
C LEU A 240 -4.55 -22.30 3.16
N ALA A 241 -5.30 -21.57 3.95
CA ALA A 241 -4.76 -20.59 4.88
C ALA A 241 -3.89 -21.25 5.97
N LYS A 242 -4.37 -22.37 6.56
CA LYS A 242 -3.58 -23.19 7.47
C LYS A 242 -2.34 -23.77 6.80
N LEU A 243 -2.47 -24.20 5.54
CA LEU A 243 -1.36 -24.75 4.77
C LEU A 243 -0.22 -23.73 4.68
N VAL A 244 -0.49 -22.47 4.29
CA VAL A 244 0.53 -21.41 4.19
C VAL A 244 1.15 -21.11 5.53
N ALA A 245 0.33 -20.82 6.55
CA ALA A 245 0.81 -20.42 7.87
C ALA A 245 1.74 -21.47 8.52
N THR A 246 1.63 -22.75 8.12
CA THR A 246 2.46 -23.83 8.63
C THR A 246 3.67 -24.20 7.77
N ARG A 247 4.01 -23.40 6.76
CA ARG A 247 5.16 -23.64 5.86
C ARG A 247 6.42 -22.91 6.29
N ILE A 248 6.38 -22.17 7.38
CA ILE A 248 7.53 -21.44 7.90
C ILE A 248 8.64 -22.40 8.32
N GLY A 249 9.85 -22.14 7.86
CA GLY A 249 11.10 -22.79 8.27
C GLY A 249 12.03 -21.81 8.96
N GLU A 250 13.21 -22.25 9.32
CA GLU A 250 14.18 -21.43 10.05
C GLU A 250 14.59 -20.19 9.23
N GLN A 251 14.76 -19.07 9.93
CA GLN A 251 15.17 -17.77 9.36
C GLN A 251 14.23 -17.29 8.26
N SER A 252 12.95 -17.62 8.36
CA SER A 252 11.93 -17.21 7.39
C SER A 252 10.86 -16.37 8.05
N LYS A 253 10.15 -15.59 7.23
CA LYS A 253 8.96 -14.85 7.65
C LYS A 253 7.82 -15.09 6.65
N ILE A 254 6.60 -15.06 7.15
CA ILE A 254 5.39 -15.17 6.31
C ILE A 254 4.51 -13.94 6.50
N CYS A 255 4.16 -13.30 5.40
CA CYS A 255 3.22 -12.21 5.34
C CYS A 255 1.94 -12.66 4.64
N ILE A 256 0.81 -12.65 5.36
CA ILE A 256 -0.51 -13.05 4.87
C ILE A 256 -1.38 -11.81 4.77
N ILE A 257 -1.76 -11.44 3.55
CA ILE A 257 -2.48 -10.18 3.31
C ILE A 257 -3.75 -10.39 2.50
N GLY A 258 -4.73 -9.52 2.72
CA GLY A 258 -5.96 -9.52 1.96
C GLY A 258 -6.93 -8.43 2.40
N ASP A 259 -8.06 -8.38 1.71
CA ASP A 259 -9.16 -7.45 1.97
C ASP A 259 -10.43 -8.24 2.28
N PRO A 260 -10.88 -8.30 3.53
CA PRO A 260 -12.11 -9.03 3.88
C PRO A 260 -13.36 -8.55 3.14
N ALA A 261 -13.40 -7.28 2.69
CA ALA A 261 -14.53 -6.72 1.95
C ALA A 261 -14.57 -7.17 0.47
N GLN A 262 -13.42 -7.61 -0.09
CA GLN A 262 -13.29 -8.08 -1.48
C GLN A 262 -13.32 -9.60 -1.58
N LYS A 263 -14.16 -10.27 -0.82
CA LYS A 263 -14.30 -11.71 -0.85
C LYS A 263 -15.24 -12.14 -1.98
N ASP A 264 -14.75 -12.97 -2.90
CA ASP A 264 -15.49 -13.43 -4.08
C ASP A 264 -16.51 -14.56 -3.79
N SER A 265 -16.62 -15.03 -2.55
CA SER A 265 -17.54 -16.11 -2.20
C SER A 265 -18.13 -15.94 -0.80
N ASP A 266 -19.34 -16.49 -0.59
CA ASP A 266 -20.00 -16.52 0.72
C ASP A 266 -19.39 -17.50 1.72
N ARG A 267 -18.40 -18.28 1.31
CA ARG A 267 -17.72 -19.25 2.18
C ARG A 267 -16.88 -18.50 3.22
N ARG A 268 -16.72 -19.11 4.40
CA ARG A 268 -15.87 -18.55 5.46
C ARG A 268 -14.44 -18.40 4.96
N SER A 269 -13.91 -17.17 5.03
CA SER A 269 -12.57 -16.83 4.56
C SER A 269 -11.49 -17.49 5.44
N GLY A 270 -10.45 -18.02 4.77
CA GLY A 270 -9.25 -18.49 5.46
C GLY A 270 -8.48 -17.37 6.15
N LEU A 271 -8.50 -16.15 5.59
CA LEU A 271 -7.89 -14.96 6.19
C LEU A 271 -8.58 -14.60 7.51
N ASP A 272 -9.92 -14.48 7.50
CA ASP A 272 -10.70 -14.21 8.71
C ASP A 272 -10.47 -15.26 9.79
N TYR A 273 -10.38 -16.53 9.38
CA TYR A 273 -10.09 -17.62 10.31
C TYR A 273 -8.72 -17.42 10.97
N LEU A 274 -7.66 -17.13 10.20
CA LEU A 274 -6.32 -16.93 10.75
C LEU A 274 -6.25 -15.70 11.65
N GLU A 275 -6.88 -14.59 11.26
CA GLU A 275 -6.94 -13.38 12.06
C GLU A 275 -7.49 -13.64 13.46
N HIS A 276 -8.56 -14.43 13.57
CA HIS A 276 -9.16 -14.77 14.87
C HIS A 276 -8.35 -15.82 15.64
N ALA A 277 -7.87 -16.86 14.94
CA ALA A 277 -7.19 -17.98 15.58
C ALA A 277 -5.79 -17.63 16.10
N CYS A 278 -5.11 -16.65 15.43
CA CYS A 278 -3.71 -16.36 15.73
C CYS A 278 -3.49 -15.08 16.57
N LYS A 279 -4.56 -14.39 16.97
CA LYS A 279 -4.51 -13.08 17.63
C LYS A 279 -3.61 -12.97 18.86
N ASN A 280 -3.43 -14.08 19.59
CA ASN A 280 -2.68 -14.11 20.85
C ASN A 280 -1.52 -15.10 20.81
N ILE A 281 -0.98 -15.39 19.64
CA ILE A 281 0.17 -16.29 19.49
C ILE A 281 1.44 -15.43 19.44
N ASP A 282 2.39 -15.70 20.31
CA ASP A 282 3.69 -15.06 20.31
C ASP A 282 4.42 -15.32 18.98
N GLY A 283 5.06 -14.28 18.41
CA GLY A 283 5.66 -14.33 17.07
C GLY A 283 4.65 -14.21 15.91
N VAL A 284 3.35 -13.97 16.19
CA VAL A 284 2.34 -13.69 15.16
C VAL A 284 1.73 -12.32 15.38
N GLY A 285 1.98 -11.40 14.43
CA GLY A 285 1.38 -10.07 14.39
C GLY A 285 0.08 -10.05 13.58
N VAL A 286 -0.96 -9.45 14.15
CA VAL A 286 -2.23 -9.22 13.46
C VAL A 286 -2.47 -7.71 13.35
N VAL A 287 -2.52 -7.19 12.12
CA VAL A 287 -2.64 -5.76 11.82
C VAL A 287 -3.88 -5.50 10.99
N LYS A 288 -4.63 -4.47 11.39
CA LYS A 288 -5.74 -3.92 10.60
C LYS A 288 -5.42 -2.50 10.20
N MET A 289 -5.50 -2.24 8.90
CA MET A 289 -5.47 -0.89 8.35
C MET A 289 -6.87 -0.50 7.89
N GLY A 290 -7.21 0.77 8.02
CA GLY A 290 -8.53 1.30 7.70
C GLY A 290 -8.55 2.18 6.45
N ASN A 291 -9.67 2.86 6.24
CA ASN A 291 -9.83 3.82 5.14
C ASN A 291 -8.89 5.02 5.27
N GLU A 292 -8.46 5.35 6.50
CA GLU A 292 -7.47 6.38 6.79
C GLU A 292 -6.11 6.08 6.15
N ASP A 293 -5.79 4.79 5.98
CA ASP A 293 -4.52 4.33 5.42
C ASP A 293 -4.54 4.20 3.89
N VAL A 294 -5.66 4.48 3.24
CA VAL A 294 -5.80 4.40 1.78
C VAL A 294 -5.07 5.56 1.10
N VAL A 295 -4.10 5.22 0.26
CA VAL A 295 -3.28 6.13 -0.54
C VAL A 295 -3.58 5.91 -2.01
N ARG A 296 -4.53 6.66 -2.57
CA ARG A 296 -4.98 6.53 -3.96
C ARG A 296 -5.08 7.89 -4.65
N HIS A 297 -5.09 7.85 -5.98
CA HIS A 297 -5.37 9.05 -6.76
C HIS A 297 -6.76 9.62 -6.41
N PRO A 298 -6.90 10.95 -6.21
CA PRO A 298 -8.14 11.57 -5.74
C PRO A 298 -9.38 11.24 -6.56
N ILE A 299 -9.23 11.03 -7.88
CA ILE A 299 -10.35 10.67 -8.75
C ILE A 299 -10.95 9.31 -8.39
N ILE A 300 -10.13 8.36 -7.91
CA ILE A 300 -10.62 7.02 -7.53
C ILE A 300 -11.56 7.10 -6.35
N THR A 301 -11.24 7.92 -5.34
CA THR A 301 -12.14 8.15 -4.20
C THR A 301 -13.50 8.69 -4.66
N LYS A 302 -13.47 9.70 -5.56
CA LYS A 302 -14.71 10.27 -6.13
C LYS A 302 -15.53 9.26 -6.93
N LEU A 303 -14.87 8.37 -7.68
CA LEU A 303 -15.54 7.30 -8.43
C LEU A 303 -16.18 6.28 -7.49
N LEU A 304 -15.48 5.84 -6.45
CA LEU A 304 -16.03 4.92 -5.45
C LEU A 304 -17.25 5.50 -4.74
N ASP A 305 -17.18 6.76 -4.30
CA ASP A 305 -18.31 7.47 -3.71
C ASP A 305 -19.51 7.55 -4.66
N ALA A 306 -19.26 7.72 -5.96
CA ALA A 306 -20.32 7.74 -6.98
C ALA A 306 -20.92 6.35 -7.20
N PHE A 307 -20.12 5.29 -7.23
CA PHE A 307 -20.57 3.91 -7.35
C PHE A 307 -21.41 3.51 -6.14
N ASP A 308 -20.96 3.79 -4.92
CA ASP A 308 -21.72 3.50 -3.69
C ASP A 308 -23.10 4.19 -3.67
N LYS A 309 -23.19 5.40 -4.21
CA LYS A 309 -24.49 6.12 -4.33
C LYS A 309 -25.40 5.45 -5.34
N GLU A 310 -24.86 5.02 -6.48
CA GLU A 310 -25.65 4.38 -7.54
C GLU A 310 -26.12 2.99 -7.12
N ASP A 311 -25.25 2.20 -6.47
CA ASP A 311 -25.60 0.87 -5.93
C ASP A 311 -26.74 0.96 -4.89
N LYS A 312 -26.69 1.96 -4.01
CA LYS A 312 -27.79 2.22 -3.07
C LYS A 312 -29.09 2.60 -3.80
N ARG A 313 -29.01 3.34 -4.91
CA ARG A 313 -30.18 3.71 -5.72
C ARG A 313 -30.81 2.48 -6.38
N ILE A 314 -29.97 1.60 -6.98
CA ILE A 314 -30.41 0.37 -7.63
C ILE A 314 -31.08 -0.55 -6.60
N ASN A 315 -30.41 -0.83 -5.48
CA ASN A 315 -30.93 -1.72 -4.43
C ASN A 315 -32.24 -1.21 -3.80
N ASN A 316 -32.45 0.11 -3.75
CA ASN A 316 -33.70 0.68 -3.30
C ASN A 316 -34.81 0.63 -4.37
N SER A 317 -34.48 0.58 -5.67
CA SER A 317 -35.44 0.45 -6.76
C SER A 317 -35.92 -0.99 -6.98
N ASP A 318 -35.12 -1.99 -6.61
CA ASP A 318 -35.48 -3.41 -6.70
C ASP A 318 -36.35 -3.91 -5.52
N GLN A 319 -36.70 -3.02 -4.57
CA GLN A 319 -37.62 -3.30 -3.46
C GLN A 319 -39.06 -2.87 -3.71
N PHE A 320 -39.40 -2.40 -4.90
CA PHE A 320 -40.74 -2.08 -5.36
C PHE A 320 -41.05 -2.93 -6.60
#